data_a06c17603397f83f1eff62f3bfe4d1f9
#
_entry.id   a06c17603397f83f1eff62f3bfe4d1f9
#
_cell.length_a   1.000
_cell.length_b   1.000
_cell.length_c   1.000
_cell.angle_alpha   90.00
_cell.angle_beta   90.00
_cell.angle_gamma   90.00
#
_symmetry.space_group_name_H-M   'P 1'
#
loop_
_entity.id
_entity.type
_entity.pdbx_description
1 polymer ?
#
loop_
_entity_poly.entity_id
_entity_poly.type
_entity_poly.pdbx_seq_one_letter_code
_entity_poly.pdbx_strand_id
1 'polypeptide(L)'
;ALTLPWTNARYTIRHDNIIMDTTAIRFPNVHLVDVDGNPVEVNGAVYHDKFRDFVLDLHVDAHDALVFDNNRTGEMLQGAVYATGHVDVTGPQDDIVVAADARTSHHSRFRLSIDNTSSAYESNFIHFVEHSELDTTIAGHSKETDLDNIDNVHTLKLDTTWFRHTGRCLLKLNLDVNPQLLFQLVIGERNGDMIQGRGNGALRLTYDTQTGDVTLQGTYDIDQGTLSYTVANMIRREFTVGEGAKIVFSGDATNPQLDVTAKYRVTANLKDLFGEDISQLATSRT
;
A
#
# COMPACT_ATOMS: atom_id res chain seq x y z
N ALA A 1 -0.32 6.06 -27.54
CA ALA A 1 -0.13 5.87 -26.10
C ALA A 1 -0.79 4.56 -25.67
N LEU A 2 -0.15 3.81 -24.80
CA LEU A 2 -0.66 2.61 -24.17
C LEU A 2 -1.08 2.99 -22.74
N THR A 3 -2.28 2.58 -22.32
CA THR A 3 -2.72 2.76 -20.93
C THR A 3 -2.98 1.38 -20.33
N LEU A 4 -2.42 1.12 -19.16
CA LEU A 4 -2.69 -0.09 -18.39
C LEU A 4 -3.93 0.15 -17.53
N PRO A 5 -5.08 -0.51 -17.79
CA PRO A 5 -6.35 -0.15 -17.18
C PRO A 5 -6.37 -0.27 -15.64
N TRP A 6 -5.69 -1.26 -15.08
CA TRP A 6 -5.71 -1.57 -13.64
C TRP A 6 -4.75 -0.70 -12.80
N THR A 7 -3.66 -0.22 -13.39
CA THR A 7 -2.75 0.73 -12.73
C THR A 7 -2.98 2.17 -13.16
N ASN A 8 -3.75 2.38 -14.25
CA ASN A 8 -3.93 3.66 -14.94
C ASN A 8 -2.61 4.29 -15.42
N ALA A 9 -1.50 3.56 -15.38
CA ALA A 9 -0.21 4.01 -15.90
C ALA A 9 -0.27 4.12 -17.43
N ARG A 10 0.35 5.18 -17.96
CA ARG A 10 0.33 5.51 -19.40
C ARG A 10 1.73 5.56 -19.95
N TYR A 11 1.92 4.91 -21.10
CA TYR A 11 3.19 4.86 -21.77
C TYR A 11 3.05 5.27 -23.24
N THR A 12 4.09 5.93 -23.76
CA THR A 12 4.17 6.33 -25.16
C THR A 12 5.35 5.62 -25.81
N ILE A 13 5.12 4.98 -26.97
CA ILE A 13 6.17 4.33 -27.76
C ILE A 13 7.01 5.40 -28.43
N ARG A 14 8.33 5.33 -28.31
CA ARG A 14 9.29 6.18 -29.03
C ARG A 14 9.80 5.45 -30.25
N HIS A 15 9.51 5.96 -31.44
CA HIS A 15 10.11 5.67 -32.75
C HIS A 15 10.73 4.26 -32.99
N ASP A 16 10.18 3.22 -32.33
CA ASP A 16 10.68 1.85 -32.46
C ASP A 16 9.80 1.03 -33.38
N ASN A 17 10.38 -0.06 -33.89
CA ASN A 17 9.71 -0.95 -34.82
C ASN A 17 9.13 -2.16 -34.06
N ILE A 18 7.83 -2.32 -34.16
CA ILE A 18 7.16 -3.58 -33.81
C ILE A 18 7.11 -4.41 -35.12
N ILE A 19 7.63 -5.63 -35.07
CA ILE A 19 7.69 -6.51 -36.23
C ILE A 19 6.54 -7.49 -36.13
N MET A 20 5.68 -7.51 -37.16
CA MET A 20 4.59 -8.44 -37.27
C MET A 20 4.83 -9.41 -38.42
N ASP A 21 4.77 -10.69 -38.13
CA ASP A 21 4.81 -11.75 -39.14
C ASP A 21 3.59 -12.67 -39.03
N THR A 22 3.61 -13.79 -39.75
CA THR A 22 2.46 -14.72 -39.79
C THR A 22 2.26 -15.52 -38.50
N THR A 23 3.21 -15.49 -37.57
CA THR A 23 3.26 -16.33 -36.36
C THR A 23 3.46 -15.54 -35.09
N ALA A 24 3.95 -14.30 -35.18
CA ALA A 24 4.25 -13.51 -33.99
C ALA A 24 4.22 -11.99 -34.23
N ILE A 25 3.94 -11.27 -33.16
CA ILE A 25 4.18 -9.82 -33.02
C ILE A 25 5.39 -9.69 -32.10
N ARG A 26 6.53 -9.20 -32.62
CA ARG A 26 7.81 -9.13 -31.91
C ARG A 26 8.10 -7.70 -31.47
N PHE A 27 8.64 -7.59 -30.29
CA PHE A 27 9.06 -6.34 -29.64
C PHE A 27 10.58 -6.38 -29.43
N PRO A 28 11.39 -6.07 -30.46
CA PRO A 28 12.86 -6.10 -30.35
C PRO A 28 13.34 -4.84 -29.62
N ASN A 29 13.39 -4.86 -28.30
CA ASN A 29 13.80 -3.75 -27.44
C ASN A 29 13.01 -2.46 -27.73
N VAL A 30 11.69 -2.53 -27.59
CA VAL A 30 10.82 -1.36 -27.80
C VAL A 30 10.89 -0.43 -26.61
N HIS A 31 11.29 0.83 -26.84
CA HIS A 31 11.41 1.84 -25.82
C HIS A 31 10.09 2.60 -25.65
N LEU A 32 9.59 2.54 -24.45
CA LEU A 32 8.45 3.32 -23.99
C LEU A 32 8.93 4.41 -23.04
N VAL A 33 8.13 5.43 -22.87
CA VAL A 33 8.28 6.40 -21.79
C VAL A 33 6.95 6.59 -21.10
N ASP A 34 7.00 6.79 -19.79
CA ASP A 34 5.84 7.18 -19.01
C ASP A 34 5.46 8.65 -19.23
N VAL A 35 4.50 9.16 -18.46
CA VAL A 35 4.02 10.55 -18.59
C VAL A 35 5.08 11.59 -18.19
N ASP A 36 6.06 11.20 -17.37
CA ASP A 36 7.15 12.05 -16.89
C ASP A 36 8.43 11.89 -17.70
N GLY A 37 8.42 10.98 -18.68
CA GLY A 37 9.55 10.72 -19.58
C GLY A 37 10.51 9.64 -19.09
N ASN A 38 10.18 8.91 -18.04
CA ASN A 38 11.02 7.83 -17.52
C ASN A 38 10.97 6.61 -18.46
N PRO A 39 12.11 5.92 -18.67
CA PRO A 39 12.21 4.87 -19.67
C PRO A 39 11.63 3.53 -19.17
N VAL A 40 10.97 2.87 -20.09
CA VAL A 40 10.52 1.47 -19.96
C VAL A 40 10.91 0.75 -21.25
N GLU A 41 11.55 -0.39 -21.13
CA GLU A 41 11.96 -1.22 -22.25
C GLU A 41 11.12 -2.49 -22.29
N VAL A 42 10.63 -2.86 -23.47
CA VAL A 42 9.85 -4.08 -23.70
C VAL A 42 10.56 -4.93 -24.73
N ASN A 43 10.82 -6.17 -24.37
CA ASN A 43 11.42 -7.18 -25.23
C ASN A 43 10.55 -8.43 -25.25
N GLY A 44 10.62 -9.22 -26.35
CA GLY A 44 9.90 -10.48 -26.45
C GLY A 44 8.94 -10.54 -27.64
N ALA A 45 7.92 -11.38 -27.49
CA ALA A 45 6.95 -11.62 -28.56
C ALA A 45 5.58 -12.02 -28.03
N VAL A 46 4.56 -11.76 -28.82
CA VAL A 46 3.23 -12.34 -28.70
C VAL A 46 3.03 -13.26 -29.90
N TYR A 47 3.08 -14.56 -29.66
CA TYR A 47 2.87 -15.58 -30.67
C TYR A 47 1.39 -15.76 -30.95
N HIS A 48 1.02 -16.15 -32.18
CA HIS A 48 -0.36 -16.41 -32.58
C HIS A 48 -0.45 -17.41 -33.74
N ASP A 49 -1.59 -18.09 -33.84
CA ASP A 49 -1.96 -18.79 -35.08
C ASP A 49 -3.08 -17.98 -35.78
N LYS A 50 -2.72 -17.34 -36.90
CA LYS A 50 -3.65 -16.53 -37.72
C LYS A 50 -4.46 -15.51 -36.89
N PHE A 51 -3.80 -14.82 -35.95
CA PHE A 51 -4.40 -13.88 -35.01
C PHE A 51 -5.41 -14.53 -34.04
N ARG A 52 -5.17 -15.78 -33.67
CA ARG A 52 -5.88 -16.53 -32.63
C ARG A 52 -4.86 -17.20 -31.72
N ASP A 53 -5.33 -17.72 -30.59
CA ASP A 53 -4.54 -18.51 -29.65
C ASP A 53 -3.23 -17.82 -29.28
N PHE A 54 -3.35 -16.60 -28.78
CA PHE A 54 -2.19 -15.79 -28.42
C PHE A 54 -1.45 -16.38 -27.22
N VAL A 55 -0.14 -16.44 -27.34
CA VAL A 55 0.79 -16.83 -26.28
C VAL A 55 1.77 -15.68 -26.05
N LEU A 56 1.83 -15.18 -24.84
CA LEU A 56 2.67 -14.06 -24.45
C LEU A 56 4.00 -14.56 -23.92
N ASP A 57 5.07 -13.86 -24.30
CA ASP A 57 6.43 -14.04 -23.80
C ASP A 57 7.11 -12.66 -23.87
N LEU A 58 6.81 -11.82 -22.88
CA LEU A 58 7.24 -10.43 -22.84
C LEU A 58 8.04 -10.17 -21.56
N HIS A 59 9.12 -9.46 -21.71
CA HIS A 59 10.01 -8.99 -20.66
C HIS A 59 10.01 -7.48 -20.66
N VAL A 60 9.74 -6.89 -19.50
CA VAL A 60 9.63 -5.44 -19.34
C VAL A 60 10.59 -4.98 -18.26
N ASP A 61 11.48 -4.05 -18.58
CA ASP A 61 12.39 -3.39 -17.67
C ASP A 61 11.95 -1.93 -17.48
N ALA A 62 11.70 -1.54 -16.24
CA ALA A 62 11.28 -0.19 -15.87
C ALA A 62 12.37 0.48 -15.04
N HIS A 63 12.67 1.76 -15.32
CA HIS A 63 13.61 2.57 -14.56
C HIS A 63 12.93 3.84 -14.06
N ASP A 64 12.69 3.91 -12.76
CA ASP A 64 12.00 5.03 -12.09
C ASP A 64 10.66 5.39 -12.74
N ALA A 65 10.01 4.42 -13.39
CA ALA A 65 8.82 4.64 -14.17
C ALA A 65 7.56 4.63 -13.29
N LEU A 66 6.57 5.43 -13.69
CA LEU A 66 5.25 5.47 -13.08
C LEU A 66 4.52 4.16 -13.39
N VAL A 67 4.45 3.26 -12.40
CA VAL A 67 3.84 1.92 -12.56
C VAL A 67 2.41 1.84 -12.05
N PHE A 68 2.03 2.79 -11.19
CA PHE A 68 0.68 2.89 -10.61
C PHE A 68 0.28 4.37 -10.47
N ASP A 69 -0.89 4.75 -11.00
CA ASP A 69 -1.44 6.11 -10.94
C ASP A 69 -2.96 6.05 -10.77
N ASN A 70 -3.41 5.78 -9.56
CA ASN A 70 -4.83 5.76 -9.23
C ASN A 70 -5.14 6.78 -8.13
N ASN A 71 -5.81 7.87 -8.51
CA ASN A 71 -6.23 8.91 -7.58
C ASN A 71 -7.77 9.01 -7.47
N ARG A 72 -8.49 7.92 -7.80
CA ARG A 72 -9.96 7.90 -7.72
C ARG A 72 -10.40 7.84 -6.27
N THR A 73 -11.28 8.76 -5.90
CA THR A 73 -11.88 8.79 -4.55
C THR A 73 -12.74 7.56 -4.30
N GLY A 74 -12.61 6.94 -3.12
CA GLY A 74 -13.37 5.76 -2.73
C GLY A 74 -12.77 4.42 -3.16
N GLU A 75 -11.64 4.45 -3.89
CA GLU A 75 -10.89 3.23 -4.18
C GLU A 75 -10.03 2.85 -2.97
N MET A 76 -9.90 1.53 -2.74
CA MET A 76 -9.08 1.00 -1.65
C MET A 76 -7.60 1.31 -1.86
N LEU A 77 -7.12 1.24 -3.10
CA LEU A 77 -5.74 1.50 -3.47
C LEU A 77 -5.67 2.82 -4.23
N GLN A 78 -4.93 3.77 -3.69
CA GLN A 78 -4.76 5.10 -4.29
C GLN A 78 -3.30 5.52 -4.26
N GLY A 79 -2.93 6.42 -5.16
CA GLY A 79 -1.62 7.06 -5.19
C GLY A 79 -0.94 7.05 -6.53
N ALA A 80 0.30 7.48 -6.53
CA ALA A 80 1.24 7.41 -7.64
C ALA A 80 2.50 6.70 -7.16
N VAL A 81 2.87 5.59 -7.80
CA VAL A 81 4.04 4.80 -7.42
C VAL A 81 4.98 4.70 -8.62
N TYR A 82 6.19 5.13 -8.41
CA TYR A 82 7.31 4.96 -9.32
C TYR A 82 8.15 3.78 -8.86
N ALA A 83 8.63 2.98 -9.80
CA ALA A 83 9.44 1.83 -9.48
C ALA A 83 10.51 1.57 -10.55
N THR A 84 11.56 0.91 -10.09
CA THR A 84 12.58 0.27 -10.94
C THR A 84 12.48 -1.22 -10.74
N GLY A 85 12.39 -1.97 -11.82
CA GLY A 85 12.23 -3.41 -11.72
C GLY A 85 12.01 -4.10 -13.04
N HIS A 86 11.78 -5.40 -12.93
CA HIS A 86 11.59 -6.31 -14.05
C HIS A 86 10.22 -6.99 -13.95
N VAL A 87 9.56 -7.16 -15.11
CA VAL A 87 8.26 -7.81 -15.20
C VAL A 87 8.27 -8.80 -16.35
N ASP A 88 7.95 -10.06 -16.06
CA ASP A 88 7.69 -11.10 -17.04
C ASP A 88 6.19 -11.30 -17.23
N VAL A 89 5.73 -11.26 -18.48
CA VAL A 89 4.34 -11.54 -18.85
C VAL A 89 4.34 -12.74 -19.78
N THR A 90 3.94 -13.89 -19.27
CA THR A 90 4.05 -15.16 -19.97
C THR A 90 2.75 -15.97 -19.94
N GLY A 91 2.60 -16.86 -20.92
CA GLY A 91 1.49 -17.80 -20.98
C GLY A 91 0.46 -17.53 -22.08
N PRO A 92 -0.47 -18.46 -22.28
CA PRO A 92 -1.55 -18.30 -23.24
C PRO A 92 -2.54 -17.22 -22.78
N GLN A 93 -3.28 -16.65 -23.72
CA GLN A 93 -4.22 -15.55 -23.46
C GLN A 93 -5.31 -15.87 -22.41
N ASP A 94 -5.59 -17.13 -22.16
CA ASP A 94 -6.56 -17.63 -21.20
C ASP A 94 -5.95 -18.03 -19.86
N ASP A 95 -4.60 -18.07 -19.74
CA ASP A 95 -3.87 -18.32 -18.50
C ASP A 95 -2.55 -17.55 -18.46
N ILE A 96 -2.63 -16.25 -18.22
CA ILE A 96 -1.49 -15.33 -18.19
C ILE A 96 -0.87 -15.32 -16.80
N VAL A 97 0.44 -15.39 -16.73
CA VAL A 97 1.22 -15.17 -15.51
C VAL A 97 2.02 -13.87 -15.67
N VAL A 98 1.84 -12.96 -14.73
CA VAL A 98 2.62 -11.74 -14.59
C VAL A 98 3.47 -11.88 -13.34
N ALA A 99 4.78 -11.98 -13.50
CA ALA A 99 5.74 -12.03 -12.41
C ALA A 99 6.57 -10.75 -12.41
N ALA A 100 6.61 -10.05 -11.28
CA ALA A 100 7.29 -8.77 -11.15
C ALA A 100 8.18 -8.73 -9.91
N ASP A 101 9.40 -8.25 -10.09
CA ASP A 101 10.34 -7.92 -9.03
C ASP A 101 10.67 -6.43 -9.14
N ALA A 102 10.25 -5.64 -8.16
CA ALA A 102 10.36 -4.19 -8.24
C ALA A 102 10.81 -3.57 -6.92
N ARG A 103 11.49 -2.43 -7.03
CA ARG A 103 11.84 -1.55 -5.91
C ARG A 103 11.17 -0.20 -6.12
N THR A 104 10.55 0.34 -5.06
CA THR A 104 9.95 1.67 -5.14
C THR A 104 10.99 2.76 -5.34
N SER A 105 10.62 3.78 -6.10
CA SER A 105 11.46 4.94 -6.40
C SER A 105 10.95 6.22 -5.72
N HIS A 106 11.70 7.30 -5.89
CA HIS A 106 11.38 8.61 -5.33
C HIS A 106 10.03 9.17 -5.83
N HIS A 107 9.48 10.13 -5.09
CA HIS A 107 8.18 10.77 -5.34
C HIS A 107 6.97 9.81 -5.24
N SER A 108 7.18 8.58 -4.78
CA SER A 108 6.12 7.60 -4.63
C SER A 108 5.24 7.89 -3.42
N ARG A 109 3.93 7.74 -3.60
CA ARG A 109 2.92 7.74 -2.54
C ARG A 109 1.95 6.60 -2.79
N PHE A 110 1.69 5.83 -1.77
CA PHE A 110 0.74 4.74 -1.82
C PHE A 110 -0.19 4.80 -0.61
N ARG A 111 -1.48 4.76 -0.85
CA ARG A 111 -2.54 4.79 0.15
C ARG A 111 -3.34 3.50 0.07
N LEU A 112 -3.40 2.79 1.18
CA LEU A 112 -4.25 1.63 1.37
C LEU A 112 -5.36 1.98 2.36
N SER A 113 -6.62 1.88 1.95
CA SER A 113 -7.78 2.07 2.84
C SER A 113 -8.31 0.70 3.27
N ILE A 114 -8.29 0.45 4.59
CA ILE A 114 -8.83 -0.77 5.20
C ILE A 114 -10.18 -0.50 5.88
N ASP A 115 -10.76 0.68 5.68
CA ASP A 115 -12.05 1.06 6.25
C ASP A 115 -13.17 0.22 5.65
N ASN A 116 -13.61 -0.77 6.41
CA ASN A 116 -14.79 -1.57 6.11
C ASN A 116 -16.04 -0.83 6.57
N THR A 117 -16.65 -0.05 5.70
CA THR A 117 -17.91 0.68 5.97
C THR A 117 -19.10 -0.21 6.31
N SER A 118 -18.94 -1.53 6.38
CA SER A 118 -20.01 -2.51 6.59
C SER A 118 -20.11 -3.09 8.00
N SER A 119 -19.19 -2.80 8.93
CA SER A 119 -19.34 -3.29 10.30
C SER A 119 -19.19 -2.16 11.32
N ALA A 120 -20.29 -1.86 12.03
CA ALA A 120 -20.32 -1.06 13.23
C ALA A 120 -19.68 -1.84 14.40
N TYR A 121 -18.42 -2.23 14.25
CA TYR A 121 -17.63 -2.71 15.38
C TYR A 121 -16.68 -1.59 15.81
N GLU A 122 -16.81 -1.21 17.07
CA GLU A 122 -15.82 -0.39 17.75
C GLU A 122 -14.47 -1.14 17.60
N SER A 123 -13.59 -0.62 16.76
CA SER A 123 -12.27 -1.20 16.58
C SER A 123 -11.43 -0.88 17.81
N ASN A 124 -11.34 -1.83 18.72
CA ASN A 124 -10.43 -1.78 19.88
C ASN A 124 -8.97 -2.00 19.49
N PHE A 125 -8.53 -1.46 18.34
CA PHE A 125 -7.15 -1.57 17.87
C PHE A 125 -6.16 -0.70 18.66
N ILE A 126 -6.65 0.29 19.39
CA ILE A 126 -5.80 1.24 20.09
C ILE A 126 -6.00 1.10 21.58
N HIS A 127 -4.98 0.62 22.28
CA HIS A 127 -4.91 0.65 23.73
C HIS A 127 -4.07 1.85 24.17
N PHE A 128 -4.70 2.78 24.91
CA PHE A 128 -3.98 3.87 25.54
C PHE A 128 -3.36 3.36 26.84
N VAL A 129 -2.03 3.44 26.92
CA VAL A 129 -1.30 3.14 28.15
C VAL A 129 -0.75 4.44 28.70
N GLU A 130 -1.18 4.82 29.89
CA GLU A 130 -0.62 5.94 30.63
C GLU A 130 0.71 5.49 31.23
N HIS A 131 1.80 6.02 30.73
CA HIS A 131 3.15 5.69 31.23
C HIS A 131 3.44 6.59 32.43
N SER A 132 3.03 6.18 33.60
CA SER A 132 3.60 6.68 34.87
C SER A 132 4.92 5.94 35.10
N GLU A 133 6.02 6.67 35.28
CA GLU A 133 7.29 6.11 35.70
C GLU A 133 7.17 5.54 37.12
N LEU A 134 6.64 4.35 37.28
CA LEU A 134 6.70 3.48 38.44
C LEU A 134 5.62 2.40 38.31
N ASP A 135 5.91 1.28 37.68
CA ASP A 135 5.77 -0.02 38.31
C ASP A 135 6.04 -1.17 37.33
N THR A 136 7.03 -1.93 37.65
CA THR A 136 7.25 -3.27 37.15
C THR A 136 6.27 -4.20 37.85
N THR A 137 5.42 -4.87 37.10
CA THR A 137 4.59 -6.04 37.40
C THR A 137 3.09 -5.83 37.13
N ILE A 138 2.64 -6.21 35.93
CA ILE A 138 1.33 -6.85 35.82
C ILE A 138 1.46 -7.97 34.79
N ALA A 139 1.42 -9.17 35.33
CA ALA A 139 1.26 -10.42 34.58
C ALA A 139 -0.13 -10.44 33.92
N GLY A 140 -0.17 -10.96 32.68
CA GLY A 140 -1.36 -11.03 31.87
C GLY A 140 -2.53 -11.79 32.46
N HIS A 141 -3.70 -11.37 32.05
CA HIS A 141 -4.86 -12.23 31.95
C HIS A 141 -5.50 -11.98 30.57
N SER A 142 -5.12 -12.82 29.64
CA SER A 142 -5.89 -13.00 28.40
C SER A 142 -7.21 -13.65 28.76
N LYS A 143 -8.32 -12.94 28.60
CA LYS A 143 -9.63 -13.57 28.49
C LYS A 143 -9.77 -14.08 27.06
N GLU A 144 -9.81 -15.40 26.94
CA GLU A 144 -10.36 -16.10 25.78
C GLU A 144 -11.79 -15.60 25.57
N THR A 145 -12.05 -14.98 24.43
CA THR A 145 -13.38 -14.73 23.91
C THR A 145 -13.61 -15.64 22.73
N ASP A 146 -14.71 -16.34 22.80
CA ASP A 146 -15.20 -17.40 21.91
C ASP A 146 -15.03 -17.10 20.43
N LEU A 147 -14.37 -18.03 19.75
CA LEU A 147 -14.18 -18.13 18.31
C LEU A 147 -15.32 -18.90 17.66
N ASP A 148 -16.53 -18.36 17.67
CA ASP A 148 -17.65 -18.92 16.90
C ASP A 148 -18.40 -17.80 16.17
N ASN A 149 -17.81 -17.26 15.11
CA ASN A 149 -18.47 -16.67 13.92
C ASN A 149 -17.42 -16.16 12.92
N ILE A 150 -16.70 -17.06 12.28
CA ILE A 150 -15.82 -16.73 11.16
C ILE A 150 -16.53 -17.15 9.87
N ASP A 151 -17.54 -16.38 9.46
CA ASP A 151 -18.16 -16.52 8.15
C ASP A 151 -18.29 -15.19 7.40
N ASN A 152 -17.30 -14.29 7.55
CA ASN A 152 -17.18 -13.13 6.67
C ASN A 152 -15.70 -12.86 6.37
N VAL A 153 -15.10 -13.71 5.57
CA VAL A 153 -13.84 -13.39 4.91
C VAL A 153 -14.14 -12.30 3.87
N HIS A 154 -13.91 -11.05 4.23
CA HIS A 154 -13.97 -9.94 3.29
C HIS A 154 -12.75 -10.00 2.38
N THR A 155 -12.89 -10.72 1.29
CA THR A 155 -11.89 -10.78 0.24
C THR A 155 -11.83 -9.41 -0.45
N LEU A 156 -10.63 -8.88 -0.61
CA LEU A 156 -10.33 -7.72 -1.43
C LEU A 156 -10.91 -7.94 -2.84
N LYS A 157 -11.97 -7.24 -3.20
CA LYS A 157 -12.48 -7.26 -4.58
C LYS A 157 -11.92 -6.06 -5.32
N LEU A 158 -10.84 -6.28 -6.07
CA LEU A 158 -10.41 -5.34 -7.09
C LEU A 158 -11.45 -5.31 -8.22
N ASP A 159 -11.78 -4.12 -8.72
CA ASP A 159 -12.68 -4.00 -9.87
C ASP A 159 -12.02 -4.62 -11.11
N THR A 160 -12.46 -5.82 -11.47
CA THR A 160 -11.93 -6.62 -12.58
C THR A 160 -12.79 -6.50 -13.83
N THR A 161 -13.68 -5.51 -13.92
CA THR A 161 -14.62 -5.39 -15.05
C THR A 161 -13.93 -5.26 -16.41
N TRP A 162 -12.66 -4.90 -16.46
CA TRP A 162 -11.83 -4.82 -17.65
C TRP A 162 -11.19 -6.17 -18.05
N PHE A 163 -11.10 -7.17 -17.14
CA PHE A 163 -10.68 -8.56 -17.42
C PHE A 163 -11.86 -9.45 -17.83
N ARG A 164 -12.95 -8.91 -18.36
CA ARG A 164 -14.06 -9.71 -18.85
C ARG A 164 -13.74 -10.58 -20.09
N HIS A 165 -12.48 -10.90 -20.28
CA HIS A 165 -12.09 -12.01 -21.14
C HIS A 165 -12.04 -13.27 -20.28
N THR A 166 -12.48 -14.37 -20.83
CA THR A 166 -12.67 -15.69 -20.20
C THR A 166 -11.41 -16.34 -19.68
N GLY A 167 -10.29 -15.61 -19.56
CA GLY A 167 -8.99 -16.11 -19.13
C GLY A 167 -8.62 -15.75 -17.70
N ARG A 168 -7.73 -16.54 -17.12
CA ARG A 168 -7.10 -16.31 -15.83
C ARG A 168 -5.87 -15.41 -16.01
N CYS A 169 -5.67 -14.47 -15.09
CA CYS A 169 -4.40 -13.77 -14.93
C CYS A 169 -3.92 -13.93 -13.48
N LEU A 170 -2.72 -14.48 -13.31
CA LEU A 170 -2.06 -14.63 -12.02
C LEU A 170 -0.94 -13.60 -11.90
N LEU A 171 -1.15 -12.57 -11.07
CA LEU A 171 -0.13 -11.58 -10.73
C LEU A 171 0.68 -12.04 -9.51
N LYS A 172 1.99 -12.03 -9.62
CA LYS A 172 2.94 -12.24 -8.53
C LYS A 172 3.90 -11.05 -8.48
N LEU A 173 3.85 -10.27 -7.43
CA LEU A 173 4.70 -9.09 -7.25
C LEU A 173 5.54 -9.25 -5.99
N ASN A 174 6.86 -9.20 -6.13
CA ASN A 174 7.79 -8.98 -5.05
C ASN A 174 8.19 -7.50 -5.06
N LEU A 175 7.89 -6.81 -3.97
CA LEU A 175 8.10 -5.37 -3.85
C LEU A 175 9.07 -5.06 -2.71
N ASP A 176 10.20 -4.45 -3.05
CA ASP A 176 11.15 -3.87 -2.11
C ASP A 176 10.78 -2.38 -1.93
N VAL A 177 10.20 -2.09 -0.77
CA VAL A 177 9.79 -0.72 -0.42
C VAL A 177 10.92 -0.04 0.32
N ASN A 178 11.29 1.15 -0.15
CA ASN A 178 12.33 1.97 0.47
C ASN A 178 11.74 3.27 1.06
N PRO A 179 12.50 4.04 1.89
CA PRO A 179 12.01 5.23 2.57
C PRO A 179 11.63 6.41 1.64
N GLN A 180 11.79 6.28 0.33
CA GLN A 180 11.37 7.31 -0.63
C GLN A 180 9.86 7.27 -0.89
N LEU A 181 9.22 6.12 -0.65
CA LEU A 181 7.78 5.98 -0.71
C LEU A 181 7.13 6.51 0.57
N LEU A 182 6.11 7.36 0.42
CA LEU A 182 5.19 7.70 1.51
C LEU A 182 4.05 6.67 1.53
N PHE A 183 4.06 5.81 2.53
CA PHE A 183 2.98 4.86 2.77
C PHE A 183 1.91 5.46 3.68
N GLN A 184 0.64 5.27 3.34
CA GLN A 184 -0.52 5.72 4.11
C GLN A 184 -1.48 4.56 4.29
N LEU A 185 -1.72 4.14 5.53
CA LEU A 185 -2.73 3.16 5.90
C LEU A 185 -3.92 3.89 6.52
N VAL A 186 -5.05 3.92 5.83
CA VAL A 186 -6.27 4.55 6.31
C VAL A 186 -7.09 3.52 7.07
N ILE A 187 -7.33 3.80 8.36
CA ILE A 187 -8.05 2.93 9.29
C ILE A 187 -9.52 3.36 9.39
N GLY A 188 -9.76 4.68 9.29
CA GLY A 188 -11.10 5.27 9.35
C GLY A 188 -11.22 6.43 8.36
N GLU A 189 -11.82 6.19 7.20
CA GLU A 189 -11.90 7.18 6.14
C GLU A 189 -12.79 8.38 6.52
N ARG A 190 -13.89 8.13 7.25
CA ARG A 190 -14.83 9.16 7.70
C ARG A 190 -14.20 10.15 8.66
N ASN A 191 -13.35 9.67 9.57
CA ASN A 191 -12.71 10.46 10.60
C ASN A 191 -11.32 10.93 10.18
N GLY A 192 -10.80 10.38 9.09
CA GLY A 192 -9.45 10.60 8.60
C GLY A 192 -8.39 9.94 9.49
N ASP A 193 -8.75 8.87 10.17
CA ASP A 193 -7.83 8.11 11.01
C ASP A 193 -6.88 7.31 10.12
N MET A 194 -5.59 7.59 10.24
CA MET A 194 -4.58 6.96 9.40
C MET A 194 -3.22 6.91 10.07
N ILE A 195 -2.45 5.91 9.70
CA ILE A 195 -1.01 5.85 9.92
C ILE A 195 -0.33 6.21 8.60
N GLN A 196 0.59 7.15 8.65
CA GLN A 196 1.41 7.46 7.50
C GLN A 196 2.88 7.52 7.89
N GLY A 197 3.73 7.10 6.99
CA GLY A 197 5.16 7.11 7.28
C GLY A 197 6.02 6.71 6.10
N ARG A 198 7.30 6.85 6.32
CA ARG A 198 8.36 6.39 5.44
C ARG A 198 9.16 5.33 6.16
N GLY A 199 9.60 4.33 5.39
CA GLY A 199 10.30 3.20 5.98
C GLY A 199 10.69 2.16 4.93
N ASN A 200 11.02 0.97 5.40
CA ASN A 200 11.50 -0.12 4.57
C ASN A 200 10.54 -1.31 4.67
N GLY A 201 10.43 -2.07 3.58
CA GLY A 201 9.61 -3.27 3.62
C GLY A 201 9.87 -4.19 2.44
N ALA A 202 9.72 -5.48 2.69
CA ALA A 202 9.70 -6.50 1.65
C ALA A 202 8.30 -7.11 1.64
N LEU A 203 7.56 -6.84 0.58
CA LEU A 203 6.17 -7.23 0.43
C LEU A 203 6.00 -8.17 -0.76
N ARG A 204 5.17 -9.18 -0.60
CA ARG A 204 4.78 -10.10 -1.68
C ARG A 204 3.28 -10.04 -1.86
N LEU A 205 2.86 -9.62 -3.04
CA LEU A 205 1.47 -9.61 -3.47
C LEU A 205 1.23 -10.76 -4.45
N THR A 206 0.15 -11.48 -4.25
CA THR A 206 -0.38 -12.43 -5.25
C THR A 206 -1.84 -12.09 -5.49
N TYR A 207 -2.24 -12.03 -6.77
CA TYR A 207 -3.61 -11.79 -7.16
C TYR A 207 -4.01 -12.74 -8.29
N ASP A 208 -5.07 -13.50 -8.08
CA ASP A 208 -5.64 -14.40 -9.07
C ASP A 208 -6.99 -13.84 -9.53
N THR A 209 -7.08 -13.47 -10.81
CA THR A 209 -8.32 -12.88 -11.36
C THR A 209 -9.47 -13.87 -11.47
N GLN A 210 -9.19 -15.17 -11.47
CA GLN A 210 -10.23 -16.19 -11.60
C GLN A 210 -10.98 -16.39 -10.27
N THR A 211 -10.25 -16.42 -9.15
CA THR A 211 -10.85 -16.57 -7.82
C THR A 211 -11.17 -15.20 -7.20
N GLY A 212 -10.51 -14.13 -7.63
CA GLY A 212 -10.55 -12.81 -7.03
C GLY A 212 -9.71 -12.71 -5.76
N ASP A 213 -8.94 -13.76 -5.42
CA ASP A 213 -8.14 -13.81 -4.21
C ASP A 213 -6.93 -12.88 -4.32
N VAL A 214 -6.79 -12.00 -3.32
CA VAL A 214 -5.62 -11.14 -3.14
C VAL A 214 -4.93 -11.52 -1.84
N THR A 215 -3.68 -11.90 -1.93
CA THR A 215 -2.86 -12.13 -0.74
C THR A 215 -1.70 -11.13 -0.70
N LEU A 216 -1.48 -10.53 0.48
CA LEU A 216 -0.35 -9.66 0.75
C LEU A 216 0.41 -10.20 1.95
N GLN A 217 1.70 -10.43 1.78
CA GLN A 217 2.57 -10.95 2.83
C GLN A 217 3.82 -10.09 2.97
N GLY A 218 4.33 -9.97 4.19
CA GLY A 218 5.57 -9.25 4.48
C GLY A 218 5.43 -8.24 5.59
N THR A 219 6.50 -7.51 5.82
CA THR A 219 6.57 -6.51 6.89
C THR A 219 6.99 -5.16 6.30
N TYR A 220 6.35 -4.11 6.78
CA TYR A 220 6.74 -2.74 6.54
C TYR A 220 7.16 -2.10 7.86
N ASP A 221 8.44 -1.77 7.99
CA ASP A 221 9.03 -1.11 9.14
C ASP A 221 8.96 0.40 8.94
N ILE A 222 8.37 1.13 9.89
CA ILE A 222 8.19 2.59 9.81
C ILE A 222 9.35 3.27 10.53
N ASP A 223 10.21 3.97 9.80
CA ASP A 223 11.32 4.74 10.35
C ASP A 223 10.86 6.09 10.89
N GLN A 224 9.97 6.75 10.16
CA GLN A 224 9.39 8.05 10.49
C GLN A 224 7.93 8.10 10.09
N GLY A 225 7.06 8.48 11.02
CA GLY A 225 5.64 8.51 10.72
C GLY A 225 4.81 9.27 11.72
N THR A 226 3.55 9.43 11.36
CA THR A 226 2.50 10.01 12.20
C THR A 226 1.27 9.13 12.21
N LEU A 227 0.60 9.06 13.36
CA LEU A 227 -0.70 8.47 13.53
C LEU A 227 -1.70 9.61 13.78
N SER A 228 -2.62 9.83 12.85
CA SER A 228 -3.78 10.68 13.06
C SER A 228 -4.93 9.83 13.59
N TYR A 229 -5.48 10.21 14.73
CA TYR A 229 -6.58 9.48 15.35
C TYR A 229 -7.60 10.43 15.96
N THR A 230 -8.88 10.11 15.80
CA THR A 230 -9.99 10.91 16.31
C THR A 230 -10.53 10.32 17.61
N VAL A 231 -10.18 10.96 18.72
CA VAL A 231 -10.61 10.54 20.06
C VAL A 231 -12.08 10.89 20.28
N ALA A 232 -12.87 9.89 20.72
CA ALA A 232 -14.30 10.03 21.02
C ALA A 232 -15.11 10.64 19.86
N ASN A 233 -14.72 10.42 18.62
CA ASN A 233 -15.33 10.96 17.40
C ASN A 233 -15.47 12.51 17.35
N MET A 234 -14.70 13.23 18.16
CA MET A 234 -14.79 14.69 18.25
C MET A 234 -13.46 15.42 18.10
N ILE A 235 -12.37 14.87 18.60
CA ILE A 235 -11.10 15.57 18.68
C ILE A 235 -10.03 14.78 17.91
N ARG A 236 -9.64 15.30 16.76
CA ARG A 236 -8.50 14.73 16.01
C ARG A 236 -7.19 15.08 16.70
N ARG A 237 -6.38 14.07 16.94
CA ARG A 237 -5.03 14.18 17.49
C ARG A 237 -4.01 13.56 16.55
N GLU A 238 -2.83 14.14 16.54
CA GLU A 238 -1.69 13.67 15.78
C GLU A 238 -0.60 13.21 16.74
N PHE A 239 -0.14 11.99 16.53
CA PHE A 239 0.87 11.32 17.35
C PHE A 239 2.10 11.08 16.48
N THR A 240 3.28 11.25 17.04
CA THR A 240 4.52 10.83 16.39
C THR A 240 4.70 9.33 16.57
N VAL A 241 4.84 8.59 15.49
CA VAL A 241 5.14 7.15 15.52
C VAL A 241 6.55 6.94 16.08
N GLY A 242 6.67 6.02 17.03
CA GLY A 242 7.94 5.68 17.67
C GLY A 242 8.80 4.77 16.79
N GLU A 243 10.07 4.64 17.16
CA GLU A 243 11.00 3.72 16.52
C GLU A 243 10.55 2.26 16.70
N GLY A 244 10.78 1.44 15.66
CA GLY A 244 10.43 0.02 15.66
C GLY A 244 8.97 -0.28 15.34
N ALA A 245 8.19 0.72 14.95
CA ALA A 245 6.82 0.52 14.51
C ALA A 245 6.76 -0.31 13.23
N LYS A 246 5.83 -1.27 13.19
CA LYS A 246 5.71 -2.24 12.09
C LYS A 246 4.26 -2.44 11.67
N ILE A 247 4.09 -2.72 10.39
CA ILE A 247 2.84 -3.22 9.81
C ILE A 247 3.16 -4.58 9.20
N VAL A 248 2.49 -5.63 9.67
CA VAL A 248 2.72 -7.01 9.22
C VAL A 248 1.50 -7.50 8.46
N PHE A 249 1.73 -7.91 7.23
CA PHE A 249 0.72 -8.53 6.37
C PHE A 249 0.94 -10.05 6.34
N SER A 250 -0.08 -10.81 6.70
CA SER A 250 -0.01 -12.28 6.85
C SER A 250 -0.87 -13.02 5.80
N GLY A 251 -1.35 -12.33 4.78
CA GLY A 251 -2.19 -12.86 3.72
C GLY A 251 -3.34 -11.93 3.37
N ASP A 252 -4.19 -11.59 4.31
CA ASP A 252 -5.27 -10.63 4.09
C ASP A 252 -4.74 -9.18 4.16
N ALA A 253 -4.80 -8.48 3.03
CA ALA A 253 -4.35 -7.10 2.94
C ALA A 253 -5.25 -6.12 3.72
N THR A 254 -6.49 -6.50 4.01
CA THR A 254 -7.46 -5.68 4.75
C THR A 254 -7.35 -5.82 6.26
N ASN A 255 -6.60 -6.83 6.72
CA ASN A 255 -6.42 -7.13 8.15
C ASN A 255 -4.94 -7.25 8.52
N PRO A 256 -4.15 -6.16 8.38
CA PRO A 256 -2.76 -6.15 8.81
C PRO A 256 -2.65 -6.15 10.34
N GLN A 257 -1.62 -6.78 10.85
CA GLN A 257 -1.23 -6.65 12.23
C GLN A 257 -0.40 -5.39 12.42
N LEU A 258 -0.83 -4.52 13.35
CA LEU A 258 -0.16 -3.26 13.66
C LEU A 258 0.58 -3.38 14.98
N ASP A 259 1.90 -3.20 14.94
CA ASP A 259 2.75 -3.05 16.13
C ASP A 259 3.31 -1.62 16.12
N VAL A 260 2.51 -0.69 16.64
CA VAL A 260 2.79 0.75 16.54
C VAL A 260 2.69 1.39 17.91
N THR A 261 3.82 1.91 18.39
CA THR A 261 3.85 2.80 19.54
C THR A 261 3.89 4.24 19.05
N ALA A 262 2.99 5.08 19.54
CA ALA A 262 2.92 6.48 19.15
C ALA A 262 2.93 7.40 20.38
N LYS A 263 3.61 8.56 20.26
CA LYS A 263 3.77 9.53 21.35
C LYS A 263 3.03 10.80 21.01
N TYR A 264 2.22 11.29 21.95
CA TYR A 264 1.60 12.60 21.88
C TYR A 264 2.33 13.57 22.80
N ARG A 265 2.78 14.70 22.25
CA ARG A 265 3.44 15.74 23.02
C ARG A 265 2.53 16.96 23.12
N VAL A 266 2.23 17.40 24.33
CA VAL A 266 1.46 18.60 24.61
C VAL A 266 2.34 19.60 25.35
N THR A 267 2.32 20.83 24.91
CA THR A 267 2.89 21.95 25.68
C THR A 267 1.74 22.57 26.47
N ALA A 268 1.72 22.32 27.78
CA ALA A 268 0.76 22.97 28.68
C ALA A 268 1.33 24.32 29.14
N ASN A 269 0.49 25.36 29.18
CA ASN A 269 0.87 26.61 29.82
C ASN A 269 0.67 26.47 31.33
N LEU A 270 1.76 26.55 32.09
CA LEU A 270 1.73 26.47 33.55
C LEU A 270 0.79 27.51 34.22
N LYS A 271 0.54 28.63 33.55
CA LYS A 271 -0.42 29.64 34.04
C LYS A 271 -1.85 29.09 34.15
N ASP A 272 -2.24 28.20 33.27
CA ASP A 272 -3.59 27.60 33.26
C ASP A 272 -3.75 26.53 34.35
N LEU A 273 -2.64 26.00 34.87
CA LEU A 273 -2.61 24.96 35.90
C LEU A 273 -2.59 25.53 37.33
N PHE A 274 -1.95 26.69 37.51
CA PHE A 274 -1.69 27.24 38.86
C PHE A 274 -2.42 28.56 39.14
N GLY A 275 -3.25 29.05 38.21
CA GLY A 275 -3.91 30.35 38.36
C GLY A 275 -2.90 31.51 38.35
N GLU A 276 -3.36 32.72 38.59
CA GLU A 276 -2.51 33.93 38.56
C GLU A 276 -1.47 34.05 39.70
N ASP A 277 -1.38 33.08 40.61
CA ASP A 277 -0.54 33.16 41.82
C ASP A 277 0.95 32.96 41.60
N ILE A 278 1.42 32.54 40.41
CA ILE A 278 2.86 32.34 40.16
C ILE A 278 3.61 33.66 39.97
N SER A 279 2.91 34.75 39.65
CA SER A 279 3.55 36.07 39.50
C SER A 279 4.14 36.64 40.81
N GLN A 280 3.63 36.18 41.96
CA GLN A 280 4.09 36.59 43.29
C GLN A 280 5.31 35.83 43.79
N LEU A 281 5.51 34.58 43.34
CA LEU A 281 6.65 33.74 43.75
C LEU A 281 7.99 34.12 43.06
N ALA A 282 7.92 34.78 41.92
CA ALA A 282 9.13 35.23 41.18
C ALA A 282 9.69 36.56 41.74
N THR A 283 8.91 37.32 42.52
CA THR A 283 9.32 38.65 43.03
C THR A 283 9.88 38.59 44.45
N SER A 284 9.91 37.45 45.11
CA SER A 284 10.38 37.34 46.51
C SER A 284 11.84 36.82 46.64
N ARG A 285 12.62 36.79 45.56
CA ARG A 285 14.08 36.52 45.60
C ARG A 285 14.85 37.65 44.89
N THR A 286 14.88 38.77 45.53
CA THR A 286 15.96 39.80 45.36
C THR A 286 16.47 40.17 46.75
#